data_9de6ce87972364e107fd580ea4aa904f
#
_entry.id   9de6ce87972364e107fd580ea4aa904f
#
_cell.length_a   1.000
_cell.length_b   1.000
_cell.length_c   1.000
_cell.angle_alpha   90.00
_cell.angle_beta   90.00
_cell.angle_gamma   90.00
#
_symmetry.space_group_name_H-M   'P 1'
#
loop_
_entity.id
_entity.type
_entity.pdbx_description
1 polymer ?
#
loop_
_entity_poly.entity_id
_entity_poly.type
_entity_poly.pdbx_seq_one_letter_code
_entity_poly.pdbx_strand_id
1 'polypeptide(L)'
;MNEPLLETVDVFLPGRGEELCQSPEYDWERIGLVEGHFFRNTKGSGEIRILLKAGSDEERKLIHGTENVDLQPDGLWFHDYRGMFGIHTPGMIVTSKGTVIATAIRRHDSMSDGGHEGDILTSRSEDDGKSWSRQECIFQEAGTLVYMGPVFEDRTTGTSFISYWKIPAKVRDDTGFFKDYAAAGGGFYLLKSTDEGKTWSEPVLINPAKNDAGWMAWNNNSVHGIQLAGGACADRLVIPAFFFKAGEPGYVEGIRGGLLLSDDHGETWRAGAVLKEGSDEVSLVQTGDDELYITHRMNSLATGKRHYARSTDGGETLSEEGEHADLACRGLHVGLVGYGGGKEGASKLLLFSNPPSFYMAISSSRDAGATWSEPKLLHDTGKARYSDLAVTDDGTILCLFTNGAVRDSEKISVARFNRDWLES
;
A
#
# COMPACT_ATOMS: atom_id res chain seq x y z
N MET A 1 -6.40 4.02 -33.40
CA MET A 1 -6.22 4.74 -32.12
C MET A 1 -7.56 4.68 -31.43
N ASN A 2 -7.59 4.18 -30.21
CA ASN A 2 -8.80 4.22 -29.39
C ASN A 2 -8.95 5.67 -28.87
N GLU A 3 -10.15 6.07 -28.47
CA GLU A 3 -10.33 7.37 -27.83
C GLU A 3 -9.59 7.37 -26.46
N PRO A 4 -9.00 8.51 -26.04
CA PRO A 4 -8.42 8.63 -24.71
C PRO A 4 -9.46 8.31 -23.63
N LEU A 5 -9.14 7.34 -22.75
CA LEU A 5 -9.99 6.93 -21.62
C LEU A 5 -9.39 7.48 -20.33
N LEU A 6 -10.20 8.14 -19.52
CA LEU A 6 -9.91 8.46 -18.13
C LEU A 6 -11.20 8.48 -17.33
N GLU A 7 -11.36 7.54 -16.41
CA GLU A 7 -12.51 7.42 -15.51
C GLU A 7 -12.03 7.13 -14.09
N THR A 8 -12.77 7.56 -13.08
CA THR A 8 -12.44 7.31 -11.67
C THR A 8 -13.66 6.79 -10.91
N VAL A 9 -13.47 5.71 -10.16
CA VAL A 9 -14.49 5.05 -9.33
C VAL A 9 -13.97 4.86 -7.90
N ASP A 10 -14.81 5.11 -6.90
CA ASP A 10 -14.48 4.82 -5.50
C ASP A 10 -14.62 3.32 -5.22
N VAL A 11 -13.57 2.70 -4.69
CA VAL A 11 -13.50 1.26 -4.41
C VAL A 11 -13.69 0.98 -2.92
N PHE A 12 -12.96 1.71 -2.09
CA PHE A 12 -13.08 1.61 -0.65
C PHE A 12 -13.54 2.94 -0.08
N LEU A 13 -14.61 2.88 0.69
CA LEU A 13 -15.15 4.00 1.40
C LEU A 13 -15.04 3.73 2.90
N PRO A 14 -14.70 4.73 3.73
CA PRO A 14 -14.92 4.62 5.16
C PRO A 14 -16.40 4.37 5.33
N GLY A 15 -16.76 3.31 6.06
CA GLY A 15 -18.15 2.93 6.26
C GLY A 15 -18.99 4.15 6.64
N ARG A 16 -20.17 4.28 6.09
CA ARG A 16 -21.13 5.29 6.54
C ARG A 16 -21.54 4.89 7.95
N GLY A 17 -21.19 5.64 8.98
CA GLY A 17 -21.53 5.53 10.40
C GLY A 17 -22.03 4.18 10.97
N GLU A 18 -22.93 3.52 10.25
CA GLU A 18 -23.51 2.22 10.62
C GLU A 18 -22.51 1.06 10.55
N GLU A 19 -21.53 1.11 9.65
CA GLU A 19 -20.45 0.11 9.53
C GLU A 19 -19.30 0.39 10.51
N LEU A 20 -19.10 1.64 10.91
CA LEU A 20 -18.14 2.06 11.91
C LEU A 20 -18.57 1.68 13.34
N CYS A 21 -19.87 1.48 13.55
CA CYS A 21 -20.44 1.11 14.84
C CYS A 21 -20.28 -0.39 15.19
N GLN A 22 -19.65 -1.19 14.36
CA GLN A 22 -19.45 -2.63 14.59
C GLN A 22 -18.19 -2.98 15.35
N SER A 23 -17.32 -2.02 15.66
CA SER A 23 -16.20 -2.27 16.58
C SER A 23 -16.73 -2.45 17.99
N PRO A 24 -16.48 -3.60 18.67
CA PRO A 24 -17.00 -3.85 20.02
C PRO A 24 -16.44 -2.88 21.08
N GLU A 25 -15.43 -2.10 20.78
CA GLU A 25 -14.78 -1.16 21.70
C GLU A 25 -15.27 0.28 21.57
N TYR A 26 -15.91 0.66 20.44
CA TYR A 26 -16.31 2.05 20.18
C TYR A 26 -17.76 2.10 19.68
N ASP A 27 -18.60 2.86 20.37
CA ASP A 27 -19.90 3.28 19.85
C ASP A 27 -19.75 4.66 19.21
N TRP A 28 -19.83 4.72 17.88
CA TRP A 28 -19.77 5.97 17.14
C TRP A 28 -21.15 6.39 16.66
N GLU A 29 -21.56 7.56 17.07
CA GLU A 29 -22.80 8.18 16.61
C GLU A 29 -22.47 9.24 15.56
N ARG A 30 -23.12 9.16 14.40
CA ARG A 30 -23.03 10.21 13.38
C ARG A 30 -23.85 11.42 13.83
N ILE A 31 -23.19 12.54 14.11
CA ILE A 31 -23.81 13.73 14.69
C ILE A 31 -24.07 14.87 13.69
N GLY A 32 -23.71 14.72 12.42
CA GLY A 32 -24.02 15.73 11.40
C GLY A 32 -23.32 15.53 10.07
N LEU A 33 -23.78 16.25 9.07
CA LEU A 33 -23.20 16.40 7.75
C LEU A 33 -23.11 17.91 7.46
N VAL A 34 -21.90 18.43 7.57
CA VAL A 34 -21.51 19.63 6.83
C VAL A 34 -20.36 19.16 5.98
N GLU A 35 -20.01 19.58 4.83
CA GLU A 35 -18.93 19.07 3.97
C GLU A 35 -17.85 18.21 4.68
N GLY A 36 -18.25 17.10 5.34
CA GLY A 36 -17.40 16.22 6.14
C GLY A 36 -18.22 15.22 6.96
N HIS A 37 -17.52 14.27 7.60
CA HIS A 37 -18.13 13.27 8.46
C HIS A 37 -17.82 13.56 9.93
N PHE A 38 -18.88 13.68 10.73
CA PHE A 38 -18.79 13.90 12.17
C PHE A 38 -19.13 12.63 12.91
N PHE A 39 -18.25 12.22 13.81
CA PHE A 39 -18.48 11.08 14.67
C PHE A 39 -18.22 11.45 16.13
N ARG A 40 -19.06 10.99 17.02
CA ARG A 40 -18.89 11.09 18.46
C ARG A 40 -18.71 9.70 19.04
N ASN A 41 -17.64 9.50 19.81
CA ASN A 41 -17.48 8.30 20.60
C ASN A 41 -18.44 8.35 21.81
N THR A 42 -19.33 7.37 21.89
CA THR A 42 -20.30 7.28 23.00
C THR A 42 -19.83 6.36 24.14
N LYS A 43 -18.75 5.60 23.90
CA LYS A 43 -18.06 4.78 24.93
C LYS A 43 -16.71 5.40 25.25
N GLY A 44 -16.63 6.44 26.05
CA GLY A 44 -15.34 7.00 26.37
C GLY A 44 -15.42 8.43 26.88
N SER A 45 -14.38 9.21 26.70
CA SER A 45 -14.21 10.57 27.20
C SER A 45 -15.20 11.63 26.66
N GLY A 46 -16.15 11.24 25.82
CA GLY A 46 -17.08 12.19 25.19
C GLY A 46 -16.44 13.02 24.08
N GLU A 47 -15.27 12.67 23.62
CA GLU A 47 -14.56 13.39 22.55
C GLU A 47 -15.32 13.32 21.23
N ILE A 48 -15.52 14.49 20.64
CA ILE A 48 -16.06 14.64 19.29
C ILE A 48 -14.89 14.70 18.32
N ARG A 49 -14.93 13.87 17.28
CA ARG A 49 -13.91 13.88 16.24
C ARG A 49 -14.53 14.21 14.91
N ILE A 50 -13.85 15.07 14.19
CA ILE A 50 -14.41 15.74 13.03
C ILE A 50 -13.42 15.64 11.89
N LEU A 51 -13.87 15.05 10.77
CA LEU A 51 -13.18 15.11 9.49
C LEU A 51 -13.81 16.23 8.67
N LEU A 52 -13.22 17.40 8.68
CA LEU A 52 -13.76 18.56 7.98
C LEU A 52 -12.78 19.17 7.00
N LYS A 53 -13.33 19.63 5.89
CA LYS A 53 -12.73 20.72 5.12
C LYS A 53 -12.79 21.96 5.97
N ALA A 54 -11.73 22.77 5.99
CA ALA A 54 -11.72 24.06 6.67
C ALA A 54 -12.80 24.96 6.06
N GLY A 55 -13.96 24.98 6.70
CA GLY A 55 -15.08 25.82 6.36
C GLY A 55 -14.91 27.25 6.89
N SER A 56 -16.03 27.94 7.03
CA SER A 56 -16.10 29.26 7.60
C SER A 56 -15.59 29.30 9.07
N ASP A 57 -15.28 30.48 9.58
CA ASP A 57 -14.89 30.69 10.99
C ASP A 57 -15.98 30.25 11.99
N GLU A 58 -17.23 30.18 11.55
CA GLU A 58 -18.37 29.71 12.36
C GLU A 58 -18.37 28.20 12.47
N GLU A 59 -18.07 27.48 11.38
CA GLU A 59 -17.88 26.02 11.37
C GLU A 59 -16.68 25.63 12.21
N ARG A 60 -15.60 26.39 12.15
CA ARG A 60 -14.43 26.22 13.02
C ARG A 60 -14.75 26.37 14.50
N LYS A 61 -15.63 27.30 14.87
CA LYS A 61 -16.08 27.51 16.26
C LYS A 61 -16.94 26.35 16.78
N LEU A 62 -17.76 25.72 15.93
CA LEU A 62 -18.55 24.54 16.27
C LEU A 62 -17.68 23.31 16.57
N ILE A 63 -16.50 23.28 15.99
CA ILE A 63 -15.52 22.19 16.14
C ILE A 63 -14.67 22.38 17.40
N HIS A 64 -14.54 23.58 17.90
CA HIS A 64 -13.66 23.97 19.00
C HIS A 64 -14.15 23.64 20.42
N GLY A 65 -14.93 22.60 20.59
CA GLY A 65 -15.10 22.01 21.93
C GLY A 65 -13.90 21.16 22.38
N THR A 66 -12.85 21.05 21.56
CA THR A 66 -11.65 20.23 21.86
C THR A 66 -10.40 21.09 21.81
N GLU A 67 -9.62 21.09 22.89
CA GLU A 67 -8.49 22.00 23.11
C GLU A 67 -7.25 21.80 22.21
N ASN A 68 -7.26 20.88 21.24
CA ASN A 68 -6.06 20.48 20.49
C ASN A 68 -6.29 20.40 18.97
N VAL A 69 -6.80 21.47 18.36
CA VAL A 69 -6.95 21.53 16.90
C VAL A 69 -5.95 22.51 16.32
N ASP A 70 -4.99 22.03 15.56
CA ASP A 70 -4.07 22.88 14.80
C ASP A 70 -4.67 23.15 13.40
N LEU A 71 -4.95 24.44 13.15
CA LEU A 71 -5.52 24.91 11.89
C LEU A 71 -4.38 25.21 10.92
N GLN A 72 -4.18 24.36 9.93
CA GLN A 72 -3.30 24.67 8.81
C GLN A 72 -4.09 25.40 7.71
N PRO A 73 -3.44 26.18 6.83
CA PRO A 73 -4.11 26.96 5.78
C PRO A 73 -5.00 26.12 4.85
N ASP A 74 -4.77 24.83 4.79
CA ASP A 74 -5.41 23.84 3.90
C ASP A 74 -6.29 22.81 4.63
N GLY A 75 -6.56 22.97 5.91
CA GLY A 75 -7.44 22.08 6.67
C GLY A 75 -7.16 22.00 8.17
N LEU A 76 -7.98 21.20 8.83
CA LEU A 76 -7.87 20.88 10.25
C LEU A 76 -6.91 19.70 10.45
N TRP A 77 -5.87 19.90 11.24
CA TRP A 77 -4.97 18.83 11.67
C TRP A 77 -5.22 18.53 13.15
N PHE A 78 -5.36 17.26 13.49
CA PHE A 78 -5.48 16.81 14.87
C PHE A 78 -4.12 16.34 15.37
N HIS A 79 -3.65 16.85 16.50
CA HIS A 79 -2.48 16.32 17.19
C HIS A 79 -2.75 14.95 17.82
N ASP A 80 -4.00 14.65 18.18
CA ASP A 80 -4.40 13.34 18.67
C ASP A 80 -5.16 12.58 17.59
N TYR A 81 -4.48 11.58 17.00
CA TYR A 81 -5.04 10.74 15.95
C TYR A 81 -5.92 9.59 16.45
N ARG A 82 -6.10 9.46 17.77
CA ARG A 82 -6.94 8.40 18.34
C ARG A 82 -8.39 8.53 17.91
N GLY A 83 -8.97 7.44 17.46
CA GLY A 83 -10.35 7.37 16.98
C GLY A 83 -10.59 7.95 15.58
N MET A 84 -9.54 8.11 14.79
CA MET A 84 -9.69 8.50 13.40
C MET A 84 -9.72 7.27 12.50
N PHE A 85 -10.82 7.15 11.75
CA PHE A 85 -10.94 6.14 10.73
C PHE A 85 -10.28 6.63 9.45
N GLY A 86 -9.48 5.75 8.85
CA GLY A 86 -8.90 6.01 7.54
C GLY A 86 -8.73 4.71 6.81
N ILE A 87 -8.82 4.78 5.49
CA ILE A 87 -8.47 3.67 4.60
C ILE A 87 -7.12 3.97 3.96
N HIS A 88 -6.21 3.01 4.06
CA HIS A 88 -4.82 3.23 3.70
C HIS A 88 -4.19 2.02 3.00
N THR A 89 -2.94 2.17 2.55
CA THR A 89 -2.09 1.10 2.00
C THR A 89 -2.79 0.27 0.93
N PRO A 90 -3.11 0.89 -0.23
CA PRO A 90 -3.71 0.18 -1.36
C PRO A 90 -2.74 -0.83 -1.95
N GLY A 91 -3.27 -1.98 -2.35
CA GLY A 91 -2.58 -2.98 -3.16
C GLY A 91 -3.53 -3.54 -4.20
N MET A 92 -3.02 -3.89 -5.39
CA MET A 92 -3.88 -4.36 -6.47
C MET A 92 -3.13 -5.31 -7.41
N ILE A 93 -3.82 -6.38 -7.82
CA ILE A 93 -3.36 -7.29 -8.89
C ILE A 93 -4.46 -7.53 -9.91
N VAL A 94 -4.04 -7.93 -11.10
CA VAL A 94 -4.90 -8.61 -12.08
C VAL A 94 -4.50 -10.07 -12.08
N THR A 95 -5.43 -10.96 -11.75
CA THR A 95 -5.17 -12.40 -11.71
C THR A 95 -4.98 -12.98 -13.12
N SER A 96 -4.43 -14.17 -13.21
CA SER A 96 -4.26 -14.90 -14.47
C SER A 96 -5.58 -15.19 -15.20
N LYS A 97 -6.73 -15.05 -14.51
CA LYS A 97 -8.07 -15.19 -15.09
C LYS A 97 -8.75 -13.85 -15.39
N GLY A 98 -8.06 -12.72 -15.13
CA GLY A 98 -8.54 -11.38 -15.44
C GLY A 98 -9.34 -10.70 -14.33
N THR A 99 -9.53 -11.35 -13.16
CA THR A 99 -10.14 -10.68 -12.00
C THR A 99 -9.17 -9.65 -11.42
N VAL A 100 -9.64 -8.44 -11.19
CA VAL A 100 -8.88 -7.44 -10.43
C VAL A 100 -9.19 -7.62 -8.95
N ILE A 101 -8.18 -7.81 -8.13
CA ILE A 101 -8.30 -7.87 -6.67
C ILE A 101 -7.62 -6.62 -6.10
N ALA A 102 -8.40 -5.79 -5.43
CA ALA A 102 -7.92 -4.64 -4.68
C ALA A 102 -7.95 -4.92 -3.18
N THR A 103 -6.95 -4.41 -2.47
CA THR A 103 -6.79 -4.57 -1.02
C THR A 103 -6.56 -3.22 -0.35
N ALA A 104 -6.95 -3.12 0.92
CA ALA A 104 -6.71 -1.95 1.74
C ALA A 104 -6.70 -2.33 3.23
N ILE A 105 -6.12 -1.48 4.07
CA ILE A 105 -6.31 -1.53 5.51
C ILE A 105 -7.29 -0.44 5.95
N ARG A 106 -8.24 -0.80 6.79
CA ARG A 106 -9.07 0.15 7.54
C ARG A 106 -8.50 0.29 8.94
N ARG A 107 -8.04 1.48 9.29
CA ARG A 107 -7.48 1.81 10.61
C ARG A 107 -8.58 2.31 11.53
N HIS A 108 -8.69 1.76 12.73
CA HIS A 108 -9.83 2.02 13.62
C HIS A 108 -9.62 3.21 14.55
N ASP A 109 -8.46 3.32 15.15
CA ASP A 109 -8.22 4.19 16.29
C ASP A 109 -7.16 5.26 16.04
N SER A 110 -6.32 5.06 15.03
CA SER A 110 -5.22 5.97 14.72
C SER A 110 -4.79 5.89 13.27
N MET A 111 -4.38 7.02 12.70
CA MET A 111 -3.65 7.07 11.42
C MET A 111 -2.13 7.02 11.62
N SER A 112 -1.66 7.00 12.86
CA SER A 112 -0.24 6.89 13.18
C SER A 112 0.29 5.50 12.83
N ASP A 113 1.47 5.43 12.24
CA ASP A 113 2.13 4.16 11.88
C ASP A 113 2.54 3.32 13.10
N GLY A 114 2.50 3.89 14.27
CA GLY A 114 2.95 3.25 15.50
C GLY A 114 1.85 2.65 16.38
N GLY A 115 0.62 2.46 15.92
CA GLY A 115 -0.36 1.91 16.85
C GLY A 115 -1.80 2.05 16.43
N HIS A 116 -2.21 1.28 15.46
CA HIS A 116 -3.60 1.20 15.06
C HIS A 116 -4.04 -0.25 15.00
N GLU A 117 -5.21 -0.53 15.54
CA GLU A 117 -5.95 -1.73 15.17
C GLU A 117 -6.48 -1.54 13.75
N GLY A 118 -6.57 -2.61 13.00
CA GLY A 118 -7.01 -2.50 11.62
C GLY A 118 -7.58 -3.77 11.05
N ASP A 119 -8.44 -3.58 10.06
CA ASP A 119 -9.03 -4.64 9.26
C ASP A 119 -8.39 -4.70 7.89
N ILE A 120 -8.23 -5.90 7.35
CA ILE A 120 -7.88 -6.10 5.94
C ILE A 120 -9.16 -6.17 5.14
N LEU A 121 -9.28 -5.26 4.18
CA LEU A 121 -10.40 -5.18 3.25
C LEU A 121 -9.99 -5.65 1.87
N THR A 122 -10.95 -6.26 1.16
CA THR A 122 -10.84 -6.58 -0.26
C THR A 122 -12.05 -6.08 -1.04
N SER A 123 -11.84 -5.82 -2.32
CA SER A 123 -12.89 -5.60 -3.32
C SER A 123 -12.40 -6.17 -4.64
N ARG A 124 -13.34 -6.61 -5.50
CA ARG A 124 -13.01 -7.29 -6.76
C ARG A 124 -13.75 -6.68 -7.92
N SER A 125 -13.11 -6.70 -9.08
CA SER A 125 -13.73 -6.38 -10.36
C SER A 125 -13.53 -7.52 -11.35
N GLU A 126 -14.58 -7.88 -12.08
CA GLU A 126 -14.58 -8.89 -13.14
C GLU A 126 -14.77 -8.26 -14.54
N ASP A 127 -14.66 -6.93 -14.63
CA ASP A 127 -14.93 -6.14 -15.84
C ASP A 127 -13.89 -5.03 -16.07
N ASP A 128 -12.61 -5.33 -15.83
CA ASP A 128 -11.46 -4.43 -16.02
C ASP A 128 -11.57 -3.13 -15.20
N GLY A 129 -12.07 -3.25 -13.96
CA GLY A 129 -12.17 -2.14 -13.03
C GLY A 129 -13.34 -1.18 -13.29
N LYS A 130 -14.30 -1.51 -14.16
CA LYS A 130 -15.48 -0.66 -14.44
C LYS A 130 -16.45 -0.67 -13.28
N SER A 131 -16.68 -1.84 -12.69
CA SER A 131 -17.49 -2.00 -11.50
C SER A 131 -16.77 -2.86 -10.47
N TRP A 132 -17.15 -2.67 -9.21
CA TRP A 132 -16.47 -3.32 -8.08
C TRP A 132 -17.50 -4.00 -7.17
N SER A 133 -17.13 -5.13 -6.64
CA SER A 133 -17.90 -5.78 -5.57
C SER A 133 -18.00 -4.86 -4.35
N ARG A 134 -18.95 -5.12 -3.47
CA ARG A 134 -18.93 -4.51 -2.14
C ARG A 134 -17.59 -4.85 -1.46
N GLN A 135 -17.00 -3.87 -0.77
CA GLN A 135 -15.83 -4.13 0.07
C GLN A 135 -16.16 -5.14 1.17
N GLU A 136 -15.25 -6.08 1.39
CA GLU A 136 -15.39 -7.13 2.39
C GLU A 136 -14.24 -7.07 3.39
N CYS A 137 -14.54 -7.24 4.68
CA CYS A 137 -13.54 -7.43 5.71
C CYS A 137 -13.16 -8.91 5.75
N ILE A 138 -11.93 -9.22 5.37
CA ILE A 138 -11.43 -10.60 5.31
C ILE A 138 -10.56 -10.97 6.49
N PHE A 139 -10.11 -10.00 7.28
CA PHE A 139 -9.38 -10.22 8.53
C PHE A 139 -9.66 -9.08 9.49
N GLN A 140 -10.00 -9.46 10.72
CA GLN A 140 -10.16 -8.58 11.87
C GLN A 140 -9.78 -9.34 13.15
N GLU A 141 -8.98 -8.73 14.01
CA GLU A 141 -8.60 -9.31 15.30
C GLU A 141 -8.43 -8.20 16.34
N ALA A 142 -9.31 -8.18 17.34
CA ALA A 142 -9.28 -7.17 18.39
C ALA A 142 -7.97 -7.23 19.19
N GLY A 143 -7.43 -6.08 19.56
CA GLY A 143 -6.17 -5.96 20.30
C GLY A 143 -4.95 -6.32 19.46
N THR A 144 -5.05 -6.26 18.14
CA THR A 144 -3.98 -6.59 17.22
C THR A 144 -3.70 -5.44 16.25
N LEU A 145 -2.45 -5.01 16.19
CA LEU A 145 -1.98 -4.07 15.19
C LEU A 145 -1.70 -4.82 13.88
N VAL A 146 -2.22 -4.31 12.78
CA VAL A 146 -2.11 -4.94 11.46
C VAL A 146 -1.42 -3.98 10.50
N TYR A 147 -0.43 -4.49 9.78
CA TYR A 147 0.27 -3.77 8.73
C TYR A 147 0.10 -4.52 7.42
N MET A 148 -0.53 -3.86 6.46
CA MET A 148 -0.79 -4.42 5.14
C MET A 148 0.50 -4.66 4.39
N GLY A 149 0.62 -5.85 3.79
CA GLY A 149 1.68 -6.21 2.88
C GLY A 149 1.20 -6.35 1.43
N PRO A 150 2.07 -6.84 0.54
CA PRO A 150 1.75 -7.05 -0.86
C PRO A 150 0.61 -8.04 -1.07
N VAL A 151 -0.23 -7.73 -2.08
CA VAL A 151 -1.10 -8.70 -2.74
C VAL A 151 -0.35 -9.26 -3.95
N PHE A 152 -0.44 -10.56 -4.22
CA PHE A 152 0.23 -11.21 -5.34
C PHE A 152 -0.46 -12.51 -5.72
N GLU A 153 -0.14 -13.02 -6.90
CA GLU A 153 -0.64 -14.30 -7.40
C GLU A 153 0.51 -15.23 -7.72
N ASP A 154 0.39 -16.48 -7.35
CA ASP A 154 1.09 -17.58 -8.00
C ASP A 154 0.26 -18.04 -9.20
N ARG A 155 0.64 -17.60 -10.37
CA ARG A 155 -0.05 -17.89 -11.64
C ARG A 155 0.01 -19.36 -12.03
N THR A 156 1.01 -20.08 -11.53
CA THR A 156 1.17 -21.53 -11.80
C THR A 156 0.07 -22.32 -11.11
N THR A 157 -0.29 -21.96 -9.89
CA THR A 157 -1.35 -22.63 -9.13
C THR A 157 -2.70 -21.91 -9.21
N GLY A 158 -2.72 -20.65 -9.65
CA GLY A 158 -3.90 -19.77 -9.62
C GLY A 158 -4.28 -19.35 -8.20
N THR A 159 -3.31 -19.35 -7.27
CA THR A 159 -3.51 -18.95 -5.89
C THR A 159 -3.16 -17.49 -5.70
N SER A 160 -4.11 -16.69 -5.25
CA SER A 160 -3.87 -15.31 -4.82
C SER A 160 -3.52 -15.25 -3.34
N PHE A 161 -2.61 -14.36 -2.99
CA PHE A 161 -2.13 -14.18 -1.63
C PHE A 161 -2.25 -12.72 -1.21
N ILE A 162 -2.54 -12.51 0.07
CA ILE A 162 -2.35 -11.23 0.75
C ILE A 162 -1.39 -11.47 1.89
N SER A 163 -0.25 -10.77 1.87
CA SER A 163 0.66 -10.82 3.00
C SER A 163 0.35 -9.68 3.97
N TYR A 164 0.53 -9.90 5.24
CA TYR A 164 0.42 -8.88 6.26
C TYR A 164 1.28 -9.22 7.46
N TRP A 165 1.63 -8.21 8.20
CA TRP A 165 2.31 -8.37 9.47
C TRP A 165 1.39 -7.97 10.59
N LYS A 166 1.34 -8.77 11.67
CA LYS A 166 0.56 -8.46 12.85
C LYS A 166 1.37 -8.55 14.12
N ILE A 167 0.97 -7.77 15.10
CA ILE A 167 1.53 -7.79 16.45
C ILE A 167 0.42 -7.52 17.47
N PRO A 168 0.37 -8.27 18.59
CA PRO A 168 -0.53 -7.92 19.68
C PRO A 168 -0.25 -6.53 20.25
N ALA A 169 -1.28 -5.69 20.37
CA ALA A 169 -1.14 -4.30 20.80
C ALA A 169 -0.47 -4.13 22.17
N LYS A 170 -0.62 -5.13 23.06
CA LYS A 170 -0.01 -5.13 24.42
C LYS A 170 1.52 -5.32 24.43
N VAL A 171 2.16 -5.63 23.32
CA VAL A 171 3.63 -5.81 23.21
C VAL A 171 4.35 -4.49 22.94
N ARG A 172 3.61 -3.44 22.72
CA ARG A 172 4.15 -2.09 22.48
C ARG A 172 4.76 -1.56 23.77
N ASP A 173 6.06 -1.34 23.78
CA ASP A 173 6.74 -0.59 24.85
C ASP A 173 6.73 0.92 24.59
N ASP A 174 7.11 1.71 25.60
CA ASP A 174 7.18 3.18 25.53
C ASP A 174 8.22 3.70 24.52
N THR A 175 9.07 2.82 24.00
CA THR A 175 10.07 3.13 22.95
C THR A 175 9.55 2.83 21.54
N GLY A 176 8.30 2.33 21.46
CA GLY A 176 7.55 2.19 20.23
C GLY A 176 7.71 0.86 19.52
N PHE A 177 8.73 0.01 19.75
CA PHE A 177 8.90 -1.17 18.91
C PHE A 177 9.65 -2.37 19.53
N PHE A 178 9.00 -3.48 19.60
CA PHE A 178 9.36 -4.86 19.21
C PHE A 178 10.39 -5.63 20.07
N LYS A 179 10.39 -5.49 21.37
CA LYS A 179 10.97 -6.55 22.20
C LYS A 179 10.00 -7.72 22.24
N ASP A 180 10.44 -8.87 21.74
CA ASP A 180 9.75 -10.16 21.80
C ASP A 180 8.40 -10.29 21.06
N TYR A 181 8.20 -9.54 19.94
CA TYR A 181 6.99 -9.64 19.14
C TYR A 181 6.67 -11.09 18.69
N ALA A 182 7.68 -11.87 18.34
CA ALA A 182 7.50 -13.25 17.91
C ALA A 182 7.00 -14.14 19.05
N ALA A 183 7.52 -13.96 20.28
CA ALA A 183 7.05 -14.67 21.47
C ALA A 183 5.60 -14.31 21.84
N ALA A 184 5.15 -13.12 21.44
CA ALA A 184 3.79 -12.65 21.66
C ALA A 184 2.81 -13.02 20.53
N GLY A 185 3.25 -13.74 19.50
CA GLY A 185 2.44 -14.12 18.34
C GLY A 185 2.45 -13.10 17.22
N GLY A 186 3.40 -12.15 17.23
CA GLY A 186 3.66 -11.26 16.11
C GLY A 186 4.42 -11.97 14.99
N GLY A 187 4.21 -11.56 13.73
CA GLY A 187 4.92 -12.13 12.61
C GLY A 187 4.28 -11.85 11.26
N PHE A 188 4.87 -12.43 10.24
CA PHE A 188 4.34 -12.43 8.87
C PHE A 188 3.25 -13.48 8.71
N TYR A 189 2.15 -13.08 8.11
CA TYR A 189 1.03 -13.96 7.81
C TYR A 189 0.64 -13.85 6.34
N LEU A 190 0.13 -14.95 5.80
CA LEU A 190 -0.52 -15.01 4.49
C LEU A 190 -1.99 -15.39 4.64
N LEU A 191 -2.84 -14.73 3.89
CA LEU A 191 -4.17 -15.19 3.51
C LEU A 191 -4.08 -15.72 2.08
N LYS A 192 -4.69 -16.87 1.82
CA LYS A 192 -4.69 -17.55 0.51
C LYS A 192 -6.11 -17.61 -0.05
N SER A 193 -6.26 -17.35 -1.35
CA SER A 193 -7.51 -17.56 -2.10
C SER A 193 -7.24 -18.37 -3.35
N THR A 194 -8.06 -19.39 -3.61
CA THR A 194 -8.02 -20.23 -4.81
C THR A 194 -9.22 -20.02 -5.73
N ASP A 195 -10.04 -19.03 -5.44
CA ASP A 195 -11.31 -18.75 -6.10
C ASP A 195 -11.45 -17.27 -6.53
N GLU A 196 -10.35 -16.68 -6.98
CA GLU A 196 -10.29 -15.29 -7.45
C GLU A 196 -10.64 -14.25 -6.36
N GLY A 197 -10.21 -14.48 -5.13
CA GLY A 197 -10.46 -13.58 -4.02
C GLY A 197 -11.88 -13.57 -3.50
N LYS A 198 -12.73 -14.57 -3.85
CA LYS A 198 -14.09 -14.68 -3.31
C LYS A 198 -14.10 -15.13 -1.86
N THR A 199 -13.20 -16.06 -1.54
CA THR A 199 -13.00 -16.51 -0.16
C THR A 199 -11.51 -16.53 0.17
N TRP A 200 -11.20 -16.37 1.44
CA TRP A 200 -9.84 -16.35 1.95
C TRP A 200 -9.67 -17.37 3.08
N SER A 201 -8.50 -17.94 3.14
CA SER A 201 -8.13 -18.92 4.17
C SER A 201 -8.02 -18.28 5.56
N GLU A 202 -7.98 -19.13 6.61
CA GLU A 202 -7.42 -18.70 7.86
C GLU A 202 -5.97 -18.23 7.70
N PRO A 203 -5.51 -17.30 8.55
CA PRO A 203 -4.14 -16.80 8.50
C PRO A 203 -3.08 -17.89 8.69
N VAL A 204 -2.12 -17.94 7.79
CA VAL A 204 -0.98 -18.84 7.87
C VAL A 204 0.27 -18.05 8.26
N LEU A 205 0.86 -18.37 9.42
CA LEU A 205 2.12 -17.78 9.84
C LEU A 205 3.25 -18.29 8.94
N ILE A 206 3.98 -17.38 8.34
CA ILE A 206 5.23 -17.67 7.65
C ILE A 206 6.41 -17.12 8.46
N ASN A 207 7.51 -17.87 8.46
CA ASN A 207 8.74 -17.46 9.14
C ASN A 207 9.85 -17.37 8.09
N PRO A 208 10.01 -16.24 7.40
CA PRO A 208 11.02 -16.11 6.36
C PRO A 208 12.42 -16.39 6.91
N ALA A 209 13.16 -17.26 6.22
CA ALA A 209 14.53 -17.54 6.58
C ALA A 209 15.40 -16.28 6.37
N LYS A 210 16.38 -16.10 7.27
CA LYS A 210 17.37 -15.03 7.12
C LYS A 210 18.23 -15.28 5.89
N ASN A 211 18.73 -14.19 5.27
CA ASN A 211 19.81 -14.35 4.31
C ASN A 211 21.16 -14.59 5.00
N ASP A 212 22.19 -14.89 4.23
CA ASP A 212 23.54 -15.17 4.73
C ASP A 212 24.17 -14.01 5.50
N ALA A 213 23.75 -12.77 5.20
CA ALA A 213 24.17 -11.58 5.93
C ALA A 213 23.43 -11.38 7.27
N GLY A 214 22.45 -12.24 7.59
CA GLY A 214 21.71 -12.24 8.84
C GLY A 214 20.52 -11.27 8.86
N TRP A 215 20.07 -10.76 7.72
CA TRP A 215 18.87 -9.92 7.61
C TRP A 215 17.61 -10.74 7.79
N MET A 216 16.68 -10.22 8.58
CA MET A 216 15.38 -10.79 8.88
C MET A 216 14.29 -9.89 8.35
N ALA A 217 13.30 -10.47 7.71
CA ALA A 217 12.10 -9.74 7.34
C ALA A 217 11.32 -9.35 8.61
N TRP A 218 10.82 -8.12 8.60
CA TRP A 218 10.13 -7.57 9.76
C TRP A 218 8.70 -7.12 9.46
N ASN A 219 8.50 -6.37 8.41
CA ASN A 219 7.20 -5.83 8.06
C ASN A 219 7.03 -5.83 6.55
N ASN A 220 5.81 -5.64 6.10
CA ASN A 220 5.47 -5.60 4.71
C ASN A 220 5.39 -4.18 4.17
N ASN A 221 5.73 -4.08 2.90
CA ASN A 221 5.31 -2.96 2.08
C ASN A 221 3.91 -3.24 1.55
N SER A 222 3.03 -2.25 1.45
CA SER A 222 1.85 -2.35 0.60
C SER A 222 2.26 -2.41 -0.87
N VAL A 223 1.36 -2.37 -1.78
CA VAL A 223 1.47 -2.58 -3.23
C VAL A 223 1.34 -4.07 -3.59
N HIS A 224 1.87 -4.47 -4.72
CA HIS A 224 1.80 -5.86 -5.17
C HIS A 224 3.18 -6.53 -5.19
N GLY A 225 3.15 -7.87 -5.15
CA GLY A 225 4.29 -8.71 -5.48
C GLY A 225 4.16 -9.25 -6.91
N ILE A 226 5.21 -9.90 -7.39
CA ILE A 226 5.25 -10.47 -8.73
C ILE A 226 5.67 -11.94 -8.70
N GLN A 227 5.30 -12.67 -9.75
CA GLN A 227 5.89 -13.96 -10.10
C GLN A 227 6.77 -13.77 -11.34
N LEU A 228 8.00 -14.26 -11.29
CA LEU A 228 8.92 -14.15 -12.41
C LEU A 228 8.50 -15.06 -13.56
N ALA A 229 8.54 -14.53 -14.77
CA ALA A 229 8.32 -15.28 -15.98
C ALA A 229 9.64 -15.41 -16.74
N GLY A 230 10.01 -16.64 -17.08
CA GLY A 230 11.26 -16.95 -17.80
C GLY A 230 12.52 -16.88 -16.93
N GLY A 231 13.65 -17.25 -17.52
CA GLY A 231 14.94 -17.28 -16.85
C GLY A 231 15.16 -18.53 -15.97
N ALA A 232 16.25 -18.48 -15.21
CA ALA A 232 16.60 -19.54 -14.27
C ALA A 232 15.73 -19.53 -13.02
N CYS A 233 15.15 -18.38 -12.69
CA CYS A 233 14.28 -18.16 -11.55
C CYS A 233 12.79 -18.10 -11.96
N ALA A 234 12.42 -18.69 -13.10
CA ALA A 234 11.01 -18.76 -13.50
C ALA A 234 10.14 -19.34 -12.38
N ASP A 235 8.91 -18.83 -12.26
CA ASP A 235 7.92 -19.15 -11.23
C ASP A 235 8.25 -18.67 -9.81
N ARG A 236 9.42 -18.07 -9.57
CA ARG A 236 9.74 -17.44 -8.28
C ARG A 236 8.76 -16.34 -7.95
N LEU A 237 8.20 -16.37 -6.74
CA LEU A 237 7.45 -15.27 -6.15
C LEU A 237 8.42 -14.28 -5.49
N VAL A 238 8.24 -13.01 -5.80
CA VAL A 238 9.06 -11.91 -5.25
C VAL A 238 8.14 -10.86 -4.67
N ILE A 239 8.27 -10.58 -3.36
CA ILE A 239 7.49 -9.54 -2.69
C ILE A 239 8.40 -8.55 -1.98
N PRO A 240 8.06 -7.25 -1.98
CA PRO A 240 8.79 -6.26 -1.22
C PRO A 240 8.51 -6.41 0.28
N ALA A 241 9.53 -6.17 1.11
CA ALA A 241 9.42 -6.20 2.55
C ALA A 241 10.43 -5.27 3.22
N PHE A 242 10.24 -5.05 4.52
CA PHE A 242 11.23 -4.41 5.37
C PHE A 242 12.10 -5.44 6.08
N PHE A 243 13.34 -5.06 6.31
CA PHE A 243 14.34 -5.91 6.94
C PHE A 243 15.03 -5.18 8.09
N PHE A 244 15.40 -5.94 9.09
CA PHE A 244 16.26 -5.51 10.17
C PHE A 244 17.32 -6.56 10.46
N LYS A 245 18.35 -6.19 11.22
CA LYS A 245 19.40 -7.09 11.67
C LYS A 245 19.44 -7.13 13.19
N ALA A 246 19.47 -8.33 13.76
CA ALA A 246 19.53 -8.47 15.21
C ALA A 246 20.75 -7.77 15.80
N GLY A 247 20.53 -6.90 16.80
CA GLY A 247 21.60 -6.14 17.47
C GLY A 247 21.92 -4.78 16.86
N GLU A 248 21.25 -4.41 15.76
CA GLU A 248 21.33 -3.05 15.20
C GLU A 248 20.32 -2.11 15.89
N PRO A 249 20.55 -0.78 15.88
CA PRO A 249 19.63 0.17 16.50
C PRO A 249 18.24 0.12 15.89
N GLY A 250 17.24 0.51 16.70
CA GLY A 250 15.82 0.28 16.50
C GLY A 250 15.22 0.82 15.20
N TYR A 251 13.92 0.68 15.12
CA TYR A 251 13.01 0.82 13.99
C TYR A 251 13.31 1.92 12.95
N VAL A 252 13.74 3.10 13.33
CA VAL A 252 13.90 4.22 12.39
C VAL A 252 15.30 4.26 11.76
N GLU A 253 16.32 3.76 12.47
CA GLU A 253 17.72 3.89 12.06
C GLU A 253 18.29 2.65 11.38
N GLY A 254 17.69 1.46 11.60
CA GLY A 254 18.21 0.17 11.13
C GLY A 254 17.35 -0.53 10.08
N ILE A 255 16.18 0.00 9.74
CA ILE A 255 15.29 -0.63 8.74
C ILE A 255 15.83 -0.38 7.34
N ARG A 256 15.70 -1.42 6.52
CA ARG A 256 15.99 -1.37 5.08
C ARG A 256 14.86 -2.02 4.30
N GLY A 257 14.52 -1.45 3.17
CA GLY A 257 13.71 -2.12 2.17
C GLY A 257 14.45 -3.29 1.55
N GLY A 258 13.74 -4.25 0.97
CA GLY A 258 14.34 -5.39 0.30
C GLY A 258 13.27 -6.34 -0.23
N LEU A 259 13.68 -7.55 -0.56
CA LEU A 259 12.87 -8.56 -1.22
C LEU A 259 12.76 -9.83 -0.39
N LEU A 260 11.56 -10.41 -0.34
CA LEU A 260 11.31 -11.79 0.07
C LEU A 260 11.10 -12.65 -1.16
N LEU A 261 11.65 -13.85 -1.15
CA LEU A 261 11.65 -14.78 -2.25
C LEU A 261 11.03 -16.12 -1.83
N SER A 262 10.22 -16.70 -2.72
CA SER A 262 9.72 -18.06 -2.59
C SER A 262 9.88 -18.80 -3.93
N ASP A 263 10.47 -19.99 -3.88
CA ASP A 263 10.72 -20.87 -5.04
C ASP A 263 9.81 -22.11 -5.03
N ASP A 264 8.81 -22.14 -4.12
CA ASP A 264 7.94 -23.29 -3.88
C ASP A 264 6.45 -22.89 -3.72
N HIS A 265 6.01 -21.97 -4.58
CA HIS A 265 4.62 -21.52 -4.64
C HIS A 265 4.09 -20.87 -3.34
N GLY A 266 4.98 -20.21 -2.59
CA GLY A 266 4.62 -19.50 -1.37
C GLY A 266 4.55 -20.37 -0.11
N GLU A 267 5.06 -21.62 -0.15
CA GLU A 267 5.09 -22.50 1.02
C GLU A 267 6.25 -22.10 1.97
N THR A 268 7.41 -21.78 1.44
CA THR A 268 8.53 -21.27 2.22
C THR A 268 9.06 -19.94 1.65
N TRP A 269 9.58 -19.12 2.54
CA TRP A 269 10.07 -17.79 2.22
C TRP A 269 11.46 -17.54 2.80
N ARG A 270 12.25 -16.75 2.11
CA ARG A 270 13.58 -16.34 2.55
C ARG A 270 13.88 -14.89 2.16
N ALA A 271 14.76 -14.26 2.90
CA ALA A 271 15.27 -12.94 2.56
C ALA A 271 16.19 -13.03 1.32
N GLY A 272 15.91 -12.21 0.33
CA GLY A 272 16.75 -11.96 -0.83
C GLY A 272 17.59 -10.70 -0.67
N ALA A 273 17.64 -9.90 -1.73
CA ALA A 273 18.37 -8.63 -1.75
C ALA A 273 17.82 -7.64 -0.73
N VAL A 274 18.72 -7.01 0.01
CA VAL A 274 18.41 -5.93 0.96
C VAL A 274 19.09 -4.64 0.47
N LEU A 275 18.30 -3.58 0.37
CA LEU A 275 18.71 -2.28 -0.13
C LEU A 275 19.61 -1.54 0.88
N LYS A 276 20.16 -0.42 0.46
CA LYS A 276 21.01 0.41 1.30
C LYS A 276 20.31 0.95 2.55
N GLU A 277 21.08 1.40 3.50
CA GLU A 277 20.60 2.00 4.75
C GLU A 277 19.70 3.21 4.49
N GLY A 278 18.61 3.29 5.26
CA GLY A 278 17.60 4.31 5.13
C GLY A 278 16.63 4.10 3.97
N SER A 279 16.75 3.00 3.20
CA SER A 279 15.74 2.61 2.23
C SER A 279 14.46 2.19 2.94
N ASP A 280 13.34 2.55 2.32
CA ASP A 280 12.01 2.33 2.87
C ASP A 280 11.11 1.75 1.76
N GLU A 281 9.88 2.14 1.69
CA GLU A 281 8.83 1.62 0.80
C GLU A 281 9.31 1.29 -0.62
N VAL A 282 9.19 0.02 -0.97
CA VAL A 282 9.75 -0.61 -2.17
C VAL A 282 8.63 -1.01 -3.12
N SER A 283 8.85 -0.79 -4.41
CA SER A 283 8.05 -1.36 -5.51
C SER A 283 9.00 -1.99 -6.52
N LEU A 284 8.56 -3.03 -7.21
CA LEU A 284 9.41 -3.77 -8.13
C LEU A 284 8.65 -4.24 -9.37
N VAL A 285 9.39 -4.49 -10.45
CA VAL A 285 8.87 -5.00 -11.72
C VAL A 285 9.94 -5.82 -12.42
N GLN A 286 9.53 -6.84 -13.17
CA GLN A 286 10.42 -7.62 -14.02
C GLN A 286 10.70 -6.88 -15.34
N THR A 287 11.97 -6.74 -15.73
CA THR A 287 12.41 -6.05 -16.94
C THR A 287 13.13 -6.91 -17.97
N GLY A 288 13.48 -8.14 -17.59
CA GLY A 288 14.11 -9.17 -18.43
C GLY A 288 14.08 -10.49 -17.71
N ASP A 289 14.61 -11.55 -18.33
CA ASP A 289 14.77 -12.84 -17.68
C ASP A 289 15.67 -12.69 -16.44
N ASP A 290 15.13 -13.06 -15.27
CA ASP A 290 15.76 -12.88 -13.96
C ASP A 290 16.13 -11.41 -13.61
N GLU A 291 15.76 -10.43 -14.47
CA GLU A 291 16.07 -9.02 -14.25
C GLU A 291 14.92 -8.30 -13.55
N LEU A 292 15.24 -7.59 -12.46
CA LEU A 292 14.32 -6.75 -11.71
C LEU A 292 14.77 -5.30 -11.75
N TYR A 293 13.81 -4.41 -11.96
CA TYR A 293 13.92 -3.01 -11.61
C TYR A 293 13.13 -2.76 -10.31
N ILE A 294 13.81 -2.18 -9.34
CA ILE A 294 13.32 -1.93 -7.99
C ILE A 294 13.38 -0.42 -7.75
N THR A 295 12.32 0.15 -7.22
CA THR A 295 12.34 1.55 -6.80
C THR A 295 11.91 1.68 -5.35
N HIS A 296 12.50 2.63 -4.63
CA HIS A 296 12.23 2.83 -3.21
C HIS A 296 12.36 4.30 -2.80
N ARG A 297 11.69 4.66 -1.71
CA ARG A 297 11.95 5.94 -1.05
C ARG A 297 13.13 5.81 -0.09
N MET A 298 13.68 6.94 0.31
CA MET A 298 14.59 7.04 1.45
C MET A 298 13.87 7.67 2.64
N ASN A 299 14.16 7.23 3.85
CA ASN A 299 13.66 7.86 5.07
C ASN A 299 14.14 9.32 5.19
N SER A 300 15.36 9.59 4.76
CA SER A 300 15.82 10.95 4.55
C SER A 300 15.30 11.46 3.20
N LEU A 301 14.40 12.42 3.22
CA LEU A 301 13.89 13.11 2.03
C LEU A 301 14.80 14.27 1.58
N ALA A 302 16.05 14.27 1.99
CA ALA A 302 16.97 15.39 1.77
C ALA A 302 17.12 15.78 0.29
N THR A 303 17.07 14.81 -0.63
CA THR A 303 17.18 15.06 -2.07
C THR A 303 15.81 15.27 -2.74
N GLY A 304 14.71 14.81 -2.15
CA GLY A 304 13.40 14.80 -2.78
C GLY A 304 13.31 13.94 -4.04
N LYS A 305 14.26 13.01 -4.21
CA LYS A 305 14.39 12.15 -5.38
C LYS A 305 14.02 10.70 -5.05
N ARG A 306 13.51 9.99 -6.06
CA ARG A 306 13.28 8.56 -5.98
C ARG A 306 14.60 7.81 -6.20
N HIS A 307 14.81 6.75 -5.43
CA HIS A 307 15.96 5.85 -5.57
C HIS A 307 15.54 4.58 -6.31
N TYR A 308 16.54 3.93 -6.93
CA TYR A 308 16.36 2.67 -7.62
C TYR A 308 17.46 1.68 -7.31
N ALA A 309 17.17 0.42 -7.58
CA ALA A 309 18.12 -0.69 -7.60
C ALA A 309 17.77 -1.65 -8.75
N ARG A 310 18.72 -2.48 -9.12
CA ARG A 310 18.54 -3.57 -10.09
C ARG A 310 19.05 -4.88 -9.54
N SER A 311 18.44 -5.96 -10.00
CA SER A 311 18.91 -7.32 -9.80
C SER A 311 18.93 -8.04 -11.13
N THR A 312 19.86 -8.97 -11.33
CA THR A 312 19.99 -9.81 -12.53
C THR A 312 20.01 -11.31 -12.21
N ASP A 313 19.57 -11.65 -10.99
CA ASP A 313 19.57 -13.02 -10.45
C ASP A 313 18.24 -13.34 -9.72
N GLY A 314 17.15 -12.75 -10.21
CA GLY A 314 15.81 -12.96 -9.66
C GLY A 314 15.63 -12.46 -8.24
N GLY A 315 16.36 -11.40 -7.85
CA GLY A 315 16.22 -10.75 -6.54
C GLY A 315 17.11 -11.29 -5.43
N GLU A 316 18.09 -12.16 -5.74
CA GLU A 316 19.05 -12.65 -4.74
C GLU A 316 20.00 -11.54 -4.28
N THR A 317 20.56 -10.81 -5.26
CA THR A 317 21.51 -9.72 -5.00
C THR A 317 21.17 -8.50 -5.83
N LEU A 318 21.77 -7.37 -5.46
CA LEU A 318 21.69 -6.13 -6.22
C LEU A 318 22.89 -5.99 -7.15
N SER A 319 22.64 -5.69 -8.41
CA SER A 319 23.68 -5.43 -9.40
C SER A 319 23.98 -3.92 -9.53
N GLU A 320 23.02 -3.06 -9.17
CA GLU A 320 23.13 -1.61 -9.28
C GLU A 320 22.21 -0.93 -8.26
N GLU A 321 22.63 0.22 -7.72
CA GLU A 321 21.80 1.13 -6.93
C GLU A 321 22.11 2.59 -7.32
N GLY A 322 21.08 3.44 -7.33
CA GLY A 322 21.22 4.84 -7.69
C GLY A 322 20.05 5.72 -7.25
N GLU A 323 20.12 6.98 -7.67
CA GLU A 323 19.10 8.00 -7.46
C GLU A 323 18.68 8.55 -8.83
N HIS A 324 17.38 8.73 -9.04
CA HIS A 324 16.87 9.36 -10.26
C HIS A 324 17.03 10.88 -10.22
N ALA A 325 17.54 11.44 -11.31
CA ALA A 325 17.66 12.88 -11.44
C ALA A 325 16.29 13.57 -11.67
N ASP A 326 15.40 12.87 -12.35
CA ASP A 326 14.15 13.37 -12.95
C ASP A 326 12.88 12.82 -12.28
N LEU A 327 12.99 11.85 -11.34
CA LEU A 327 11.83 11.27 -10.68
C LEU A 327 11.72 11.79 -9.24
N ALA A 328 10.75 12.68 -9.01
CA ALA A 328 10.50 13.23 -7.70
C ALA A 328 9.93 12.18 -6.74
N CYS A 329 10.27 12.28 -5.45
CA CYS A 329 9.75 11.43 -4.40
C CYS A 329 9.22 12.26 -3.22
N ARG A 330 7.96 12.04 -2.84
CA ARG A 330 7.36 12.64 -1.65
C ARG A 330 7.48 11.79 -0.40
N GLY A 331 8.21 10.69 -0.46
CA GLY A 331 8.32 9.76 0.65
C GLY A 331 7.04 8.91 0.81
N LEU A 332 6.59 8.30 -0.28
CA LEU A 332 5.33 7.57 -0.34
C LEU A 332 5.51 6.21 -0.99
N HIS A 333 4.63 5.26 -0.64
CA HIS A 333 4.33 4.09 -1.47
C HIS A 333 3.78 4.52 -2.82
N VAL A 334 4.28 3.90 -3.85
CA VAL A 334 3.94 4.20 -5.24
C VAL A 334 3.70 2.92 -6.02
N GLY A 335 2.79 2.95 -6.97
CA GLY A 335 2.62 1.86 -7.92
C GLY A 335 3.72 1.87 -8.98
N LEU A 336 4.20 0.68 -9.33
CA LEU A 336 5.14 0.46 -10.40
C LEU A 336 4.74 -0.79 -11.16
N VAL A 337 4.45 -0.69 -12.45
CA VAL A 337 4.02 -1.84 -13.26
C VAL A 337 4.66 -1.81 -14.65
N GLY A 338 4.89 -2.98 -15.23
CA GLY A 338 5.26 -3.13 -16.64
C GLY A 338 4.02 -3.12 -17.53
N TYR A 339 3.98 -2.28 -18.55
CA TYR A 339 2.92 -2.26 -19.55
C TYR A 339 3.25 -3.26 -20.66
N GLY A 340 2.33 -4.18 -20.92
CA GLY A 340 2.52 -5.27 -21.90
C GLY A 340 3.32 -6.46 -21.34
N GLY A 341 3.79 -6.37 -20.09
CA GLY A 341 4.45 -7.48 -19.39
C GLY A 341 3.50 -8.54 -18.84
N GLY A 342 2.25 -8.23 -18.63
CA GLY A 342 1.16 -9.09 -18.13
C GLY A 342 1.46 -10.57 -17.97
N LYS A 343 0.87 -11.40 -18.81
CA LYS A 343 1.14 -12.85 -18.88
C LYS A 343 2.52 -13.19 -19.49
N GLU A 344 3.14 -12.23 -20.18
CA GLU A 344 4.43 -12.38 -20.85
C GLU A 344 5.63 -12.02 -19.95
N GLY A 345 5.38 -11.49 -18.75
CA GLY A 345 6.39 -11.22 -17.73
C GLY A 345 7.12 -9.90 -17.91
N ALA A 346 8.33 -9.93 -18.45
CA ALA A 346 9.21 -8.77 -18.52
C ALA A 346 8.70 -7.62 -19.42
N SER A 347 8.83 -6.37 -18.98
CA SER A 347 8.50 -5.19 -19.77
C SER A 347 9.58 -4.11 -19.67
N LYS A 348 9.81 -3.43 -20.79
CA LYS A 348 10.67 -2.23 -20.82
C LYS A 348 9.86 -0.93 -20.75
N LEU A 349 8.56 -0.98 -21.04
CA LEU A 349 7.66 0.13 -20.80
C LEU A 349 7.12 0.02 -19.37
N LEU A 350 7.58 0.91 -18.51
CA LEU A 350 7.21 0.96 -17.11
C LEU A 350 6.31 2.15 -16.85
N LEU A 351 5.36 1.98 -15.94
CA LEU A 351 4.49 3.04 -15.44
C LEU A 351 4.70 3.19 -13.94
N PHE A 352 4.75 4.43 -13.50
CA PHE A 352 5.00 4.80 -12.11
C PHE A 352 3.95 5.83 -11.67
N SER A 353 3.20 5.52 -10.61
CA SER A 353 2.23 6.44 -10.03
C SER A 353 2.83 7.15 -8.83
N ASN A 354 2.84 8.47 -8.85
CA ASN A 354 3.37 9.27 -7.75
C ASN A 354 2.68 10.63 -7.68
N PRO A 355 2.21 11.06 -6.52
CA PRO A 355 1.76 12.42 -6.36
C PRO A 355 2.96 13.38 -6.26
N PRO A 356 3.28 14.15 -7.29
CA PRO A 356 4.38 15.12 -7.24
C PRO A 356 4.10 16.28 -6.27
N SER A 357 2.81 16.48 -5.96
CA SER A 357 2.32 17.38 -4.93
C SER A 357 1.24 16.67 -4.09
N PHE A 358 0.01 17.15 -4.06
CA PHE A 358 -1.14 16.47 -3.45
C PHE A 358 -2.02 15.75 -4.49
N TYR A 359 -1.65 15.78 -5.75
CA TYR A 359 -2.42 15.21 -6.86
C TYR A 359 -1.75 13.94 -7.38
N MET A 360 -2.53 12.99 -7.86
CA MET A 360 -1.98 11.77 -8.45
C MET A 360 -1.55 12.02 -9.89
N ALA A 361 -0.37 11.52 -10.24
CA ALA A 361 0.17 11.61 -11.59
C ALA A 361 0.87 10.31 -12.01
N ILE A 362 1.02 10.12 -13.29
CA ILE A 362 1.70 8.97 -13.90
C ILE A 362 2.93 9.45 -14.68
N SER A 363 4.07 8.85 -14.40
CA SER A 363 5.27 8.93 -15.23
C SER A 363 5.50 7.59 -15.94
N SER A 364 6.09 7.63 -17.14
CA SER A 364 6.41 6.42 -17.90
C SER A 364 7.90 6.38 -18.26
N SER A 365 8.42 5.17 -18.33
CA SER A 365 9.77 4.88 -18.84
C SER A 365 9.66 3.91 -20.00
N ARG A 366 10.45 4.14 -21.06
CA ARG A 366 10.50 3.25 -22.24
C ARG A 366 11.80 2.44 -22.33
N ASP A 367 12.65 2.59 -21.34
CA ASP A 367 14.01 2.04 -21.27
C ASP A 367 14.27 1.30 -19.96
N ALA A 368 13.25 0.55 -19.48
CA ALA A 368 13.33 -0.25 -18.27
C ALA A 368 13.74 0.56 -17.02
N GLY A 369 13.23 1.78 -16.89
CA GLY A 369 13.45 2.63 -15.71
C GLY A 369 14.73 3.46 -15.75
N ALA A 370 15.46 3.52 -16.88
CA ALA A 370 16.65 4.35 -16.96
C ALA A 370 16.31 5.85 -17.01
N THR A 371 15.28 6.22 -17.79
CA THR A 371 14.76 7.59 -17.84
C THR A 371 13.24 7.61 -17.68
N TRP A 372 12.69 8.74 -17.20
CA TRP A 372 11.27 8.88 -16.93
C TRP A 372 10.70 10.14 -17.59
N SER A 373 9.47 10.04 -18.05
CA SER A 373 8.72 11.18 -18.57
C SER A 373 8.37 12.17 -17.47
N GLU A 374 8.07 13.42 -17.86
CA GLU A 374 7.35 14.33 -16.96
C GLU A 374 6.05 13.70 -16.50
N PRO A 375 5.64 13.97 -15.24
CA PRO A 375 4.42 13.39 -14.67
C PRO A 375 3.17 13.95 -15.36
N LYS A 376 2.32 13.06 -15.87
CA LYS A 376 1.01 13.41 -16.40
C LYS A 376 -0.03 13.32 -15.31
N LEU A 377 -0.78 14.40 -15.11
CA LEU A 377 -1.78 14.52 -14.07
C LEU A 377 -2.95 13.56 -14.31
N LEU A 378 -3.20 12.69 -13.33
CA LEU A 378 -4.26 11.68 -13.36
C LEU A 378 -5.50 12.12 -12.57
N HIS A 379 -5.29 12.78 -11.43
CA HIS A 379 -6.33 13.20 -10.51
C HIS A 379 -5.93 14.51 -9.84
N ASP A 380 -6.76 15.54 -9.98
CA ASP A 380 -6.48 16.92 -9.57
C ASP A 380 -7.47 17.47 -8.53
N THR A 381 -8.40 16.65 -8.08
CA THR A 381 -9.40 17.03 -7.07
C THR A 381 -9.10 16.37 -5.73
N GLY A 382 -8.82 17.19 -4.71
CA GLY A 382 -8.50 16.68 -3.38
C GLY A 382 -7.05 16.24 -3.20
N LYS A 383 -6.78 15.54 -2.11
CA LYS A 383 -5.44 15.07 -1.73
C LYS A 383 -5.28 13.60 -2.08
N ALA A 384 -4.19 13.25 -2.76
CA ALA A 384 -3.82 11.88 -3.07
C ALA A 384 -2.47 11.53 -2.44
N ARG A 385 -2.28 10.24 -2.10
CA ARG A 385 -1.04 9.80 -1.45
C ARG A 385 -0.57 8.44 -1.96
N TYR A 386 -0.80 7.38 -1.21
CA TYR A 386 -0.37 6.03 -1.57
C TYR A 386 -1.10 5.49 -2.78
N SER A 387 -0.41 4.73 -3.61
CA SER A 387 -1.00 4.18 -4.84
C SER A 387 -0.39 2.84 -5.23
N ASP A 388 -1.14 2.10 -6.03
CA ASP A 388 -0.67 0.93 -6.74
C ASP A 388 -1.19 0.91 -8.19
N LEU A 389 -0.52 0.18 -9.06
CA LEU A 389 -0.82 0.09 -10.49
C LEU A 389 -1.01 -1.37 -10.92
N ALA A 390 -1.94 -1.58 -11.82
CA ALA A 390 -2.10 -2.84 -12.54
C ALA A 390 -2.49 -2.59 -14.00
N VAL A 391 -2.30 -3.59 -14.86
CA VAL A 391 -2.70 -3.56 -16.27
C VAL A 391 -3.58 -4.77 -16.53
N THR A 392 -4.76 -4.56 -17.07
CA THR A 392 -5.70 -5.61 -17.43
C THR A 392 -5.34 -6.27 -18.77
N ASP A 393 -5.95 -7.41 -19.07
CA ASP A 393 -5.68 -8.16 -20.30
C ASP A 393 -6.02 -7.37 -21.59
N ASP A 394 -6.98 -6.45 -21.52
CA ASP A 394 -7.34 -5.58 -22.64
C ASP A 394 -6.43 -4.34 -22.78
N GLY A 395 -5.44 -4.20 -21.89
CA GLY A 395 -4.49 -3.10 -21.87
C GLY A 395 -4.99 -1.85 -21.14
N THR A 396 -6.11 -1.91 -20.44
CA THR A 396 -6.54 -0.83 -19.54
C THR A 396 -5.58 -0.74 -18.36
N ILE A 397 -5.15 0.46 -18.03
CA ILE A 397 -4.28 0.73 -16.89
C ILE A 397 -5.16 1.17 -15.72
N LEU A 398 -4.93 0.56 -14.58
CA LEU A 398 -5.62 0.85 -13.33
C LEU A 398 -4.63 1.49 -12.35
N CYS A 399 -4.99 2.62 -11.78
CA CYS A 399 -4.27 3.24 -10.68
C CYS A 399 -5.20 3.28 -9.46
N LEU A 400 -4.91 2.46 -8.47
CA LEU A 400 -5.59 2.45 -7.18
C LEU A 400 -4.87 3.41 -6.25
N PHE A 401 -5.56 4.38 -5.65
CA PHE A 401 -4.90 5.40 -4.83
C PHE A 401 -5.78 5.91 -3.69
N THR A 402 -5.11 6.24 -2.58
CA THR A 402 -5.76 6.91 -1.46
C THR A 402 -6.03 8.36 -1.83
N ASN A 403 -7.21 8.86 -1.49
CA ASN A 403 -7.56 10.26 -1.71
C ASN A 403 -8.65 10.76 -0.76
N GLY A 404 -8.90 12.06 -0.84
CA GLY A 404 -9.98 12.72 -0.12
C GLY A 404 -9.96 14.22 -0.29
N ALA A 405 -11.03 14.87 0.09
CA ALA A 405 -11.18 16.33 -0.02
C ALA A 405 -10.31 17.06 1.03
N VAL A 406 -10.25 16.53 2.25
CA VAL A 406 -9.52 17.10 3.38
C VAL A 406 -8.27 16.29 3.70
N ARG A 407 -8.36 14.96 3.61
CA ARG A 407 -7.28 14.01 3.88
C ARG A 407 -7.09 13.07 2.72
N ASP A 408 -5.86 12.64 2.56
CA ASP A 408 -5.44 11.64 1.57
C ASP A 408 -5.82 10.19 1.92
N SER A 409 -6.53 9.98 3.01
CA SER A 409 -6.94 8.66 3.53
C SER A 409 -8.44 8.55 3.81
N GLU A 410 -9.25 9.41 3.20
CA GLU A 410 -10.70 9.36 3.36
C GLU A 410 -11.33 8.22 2.57
N LYS A 411 -10.75 7.88 1.44
CA LYS A 411 -11.19 6.80 0.55
C LYS A 411 -10.06 6.30 -0.33
N ILE A 412 -10.31 5.19 -0.99
CA ILE A 412 -9.45 4.69 -2.06
C ILE A 412 -10.29 4.60 -3.33
N SER A 413 -9.79 5.21 -4.38
CA SER A 413 -10.39 5.21 -5.71
C SER A 413 -9.48 4.52 -6.71
N VAL A 414 -10.06 4.00 -7.79
CA VAL A 414 -9.32 3.55 -8.96
C VAL A 414 -9.57 4.52 -10.11
N ALA A 415 -8.50 4.98 -10.73
CA ALA A 415 -8.57 5.62 -12.03
C ALA A 415 -8.26 4.58 -13.11
N ARG A 416 -9.10 4.53 -14.13
CA ARG A 416 -8.97 3.69 -15.33
C ARG A 416 -8.57 4.57 -16.49
N PHE A 417 -7.50 4.21 -17.17
CA PHE A 417 -7.03 4.95 -18.35
C PHE A 417 -6.34 4.02 -19.35
N ASN A 418 -6.19 4.49 -20.56
CA ASN A 418 -5.54 3.73 -21.60
C ASN A 418 -4.24 4.41 -22.05
N ARG A 419 -3.50 3.72 -22.91
CA ARG A 419 -2.24 4.24 -23.47
C ARG A 419 -2.45 5.51 -24.30
N ASP A 420 -3.55 5.64 -25.02
CA ASP A 420 -3.84 6.83 -25.82
C ASP A 420 -4.01 8.06 -24.92
N TRP A 421 -4.62 7.90 -23.73
CA TRP A 421 -4.63 8.96 -22.73
C TRP A 421 -3.22 9.27 -22.20
N LEU A 422 -2.42 8.25 -21.95
CA LEU A 422 -1.06 8.45 -21.42
C LEU A 422 -0.17 9.23 -22.43
N GLU A 423 -0.34 8.98 -23.70
CA GLU A 423 0.46 9.57 -24.79
C GLU A 423 -0.13 10.87 -25.38
N SER A 424 -1.37 11.27 -25.02
CA SER A 424 -1.98 12.55 -25.40
C SER A 424 -1.45 13.70 -24.51
#